data_b789097accdbf06e595d7e7369dba523
#
_entry.id   b789097accdbf06e595d7e7369dba523
#
_cell.length_a   1.000
_cell.length_b   1.000
_cell.length_c   1.000
_cell.angle_alpha   90.00
_cell.angle_beta   90.00
_cell.angle_gamma   90.00
#
_symmetry.space_group_name_H-M   'P 1'
#
loop_
_entity.id
_entity.type
_entity.pdbx_description
1 polymer ?
#
loop_
_entity_poly.entity_id
_entity_poly.type
_entity_poly.pdbx_seq_one_letter_code
_entity_poly.pdbx_strand_id
1 'polypeptide(L)' 'MPYVAKPKPCYMDQFEFYKVIDGRKVYRGNGRLYSWDELHGEIEVFNKQGWHLGALDAKTGELIKQARKDRRLSD' A
#
# COMPACT_ATOMS: atom_id res chain seq x y z
N MET A 1 -10.53 -8.31 -16.82
CA MET A 1 -10.50 -7.11 -15.97
C MET A 1 -9.08 -6.82 -15.57
N PRO A 2 -8.62 -5.59 -15.71
CA PRO A 2 -7.26 -5.24 -15.34
C PRO A 2 -7.03 -5.08 -13.84
N TYR A 3 -8.08 -5.12 -13.03
CA TYR A 3 -7.96 -4.87 -11.61
C TYR A 3 -8.01 -6.14 -10.79
N VAL A 4 -7.18 -6.20 -9.76
CA VAL A 4 -7.13 -7.32 -8.82
C VAL A 4 -7.82 -6.89 -7.53
N ALA A 5 -8.84 -7.63 -7.12
CA ALA A 5 -9.54 -7.34 -5.87
C ALA A 5 -8.64 -7.66 -4.68
N LYS A 6 -8.73 -6.84 -3.63
CA LYS A 6 -8.00 -7.09 -2.40
C LYS A 6 -8.46 -8.41 -1.80
N PRO A 7 -7.53 -9.34 -1.50
CA PRO A 7 -7.91 -10.64 -0.92
C PRO A 7 -8.46 -10.50 0.50
N LYS A 8 -9.20 -11.51 0.93
CA LYS A 8 -9.68 -11.62 2.30
C LYS A 8 -9.31 -13.00 2.83
N PRO A 9 -8.44 -13.08 3.86
CA PRO A 9 -7.81 -11.96 4.55
C PRO A 9 -6.67 -11.35 3.75
N CYS A 10 -6.30 -10.12 4.12
CA CYS A 10 -5.20 -9.38 3.52
C CYS A 10 -4.26 -8.93 4.64
N TYR A 11 -2.96 -8.88 4.35
CA TYR A 11 -1.98 -8.40 5.31
C TYR A 11 -2.33 -7.00 5.83
N MET A 12 -2.91 -6.17 4.97
CA MET A 12 -3.27 -4.79 5.28
C MET A 12 -4.46 -4.66 6.24
N ASP A 13 -5.19 -5.73 6.50
CA ASP A 13 -6.39 -5.71 7.36
C ASP A 13 -6.07 -5.35 8.81
N GLN A 14 -4.82 -5.52 9.24
CA GLN A 14 -4.39 -5.20 10.59
C GLN A 14 -4.16 -3.72 10.83
N PHE A 15 -4.14 -2.91 9.78
CA PHE A 15 -3.87 -1.49 9.87
C PHE A 15 -5.15 -0.69 9.89
N GLU A 16 -5.10 0.53 10.46
CA GLU A 16 -6.28 1.37 10.52
C GLU A 16 -6.36 2.31 9.32
N PHE A 17 -7.58 2.63 8.93
CA PHE A 17 -7.81 3.58 7.86
C PHE A 17 -7.30 4.97 8.26
N TYR A 18 -6.58 5.61 7.36
CA TYR A 18 -6.03 6.93 7.58
C TYR A 18 -6.82 8.00 6.80
N LYS A 19 -6.74 7.97 5.48
CA LYS A 19 -7.51 8.89 4.63
C LYS A 19 -7.45 8.44 3.17
N VAL A 20 -8.13 9.18 2.30
CA VAL A 20 -8.06 8.96 0.86
C VAL A 20 -7.08 9.96 0.26
N ILE A 21 -6.11 9.47 -0.50
CA ILE A 21 -5.11 10.28 -1.21
C ILE A 21 -5.12 9.84 -2.67
N ASP A 22 -5.34 10.79 -3.58
CA ASP A 22 -5.41 10.53 -5.02
C ASP A 22 -6.41 9.43 -5.37
N GLY A 23 -7.57 9.44 -4.70
CA GLY A 23 -8.63 8.46 -4.95
C GLY A 23 -8.38 7.08 -4.37
N ARG A 24 -7.30 6.88 -3.64
CA ARG A 24 -6.95 5.60 -3.01
C ARG A 24 -7.11 5.68 -1.51
N LYS A 25 -7.66 4.62 -0.93
CA LYS A 25 -7.74 4.49 0.52
C LYS A 25 -6.35 4.19 1.06
N VAL A 26 -5.89 4.99 2.01
CA VAL A 26 -4.59 4.83 2.64
C VAL A 26 -4.79 4.41 4.09
N TYR A 27 -4.04 3.39 4.50
CA TYR A 27 -4.08 2.84 5.85
C TYR A 27 -2.74 3.12 6.52
N ARG A 28 -2.71 3.12 7.84
CA ARG A 28 -1.49 3.39 8.59
C ARG A 28 -1.24 2.36 9.66
N GLY A 29 0.02 2.10 9.93
CA GLY A 29 0.46 1.21 10.98
C GLY A 29 1.98 1.12 10.99
N ASN A 30 2.56 0.82 12.14
CA ASN A 30 4.01 0.66 12.28
C ASN A 30 4.82 1.86 11.77
N GLY A 31 4.25 3.06 11.86
CA GLY A 31 4.93 4.27 11.38
C GLY A 31 5.03 4.39 9.87
N ARG A 32 4.17 3.67 9.15
CA ARG A 32 4.16 3.64 7.68
C ARG A 32 2.74 3.82 7.16
N LEU A 33 2.65 4.09 5.86
CA LEU A 33 1.38 4.21 5.16
C LEU A 33 1.29 3.10 4.12
N TYR A 34 0.08 2.57 3.93
CA TYR A 34 -0.16 1.42 3.04
C TYR A 34 -1.35 1.73 2.15
N SER A 35 -1.28 1.29 0.89
CA SER A 35 -2.42 1.40 0.00
C SER A 35 -2.50 0.17 -0.90
N TRP A 36 -3.72 -0.19 -1.32
CA TRP A 36 -3.92 -1.33 -2.20
C TRP A 36 -3.71 -0.90 -3.66
N ASP A 37 -2.82 -1.60 -4.34
CA ASP A 37 -2.58 -1.41 -5.77
C ASP A 37 -3.38 -2.46 -6.54
N GLU A 38 -4.57 -2.08 -6.97
CA GLU A 38 -5.45 -3.02 -7.67
C GLU A 38 -4.97 -3.37 -9.07
N LEU A 39 -4.11 -2.56 -9.63
CA LEU A 39 -3.56 -2.81 -10.97
C LEU A 39 -2.58 -3.98 -10.95
N HIS A 40 -1.76 -4.06 -9.90
CA HIS A 40 -0.74 -5.11 -9.77
C HIS A 40 -1.09 -6.17 -8.73
N GLY A 41 -2.17 -5.96 -7.94
CA GLY A 41 -2.55 -6.90 -6.90
C GLY A 41 -1.56 -6.94 -5.73
N GLU A 42 -1.02 -5.80 -5.37
CA GLU A 42 0.01 -5.68 -4.33
C GLU A 42 -0.33 -4.57 -3.34
N ILE A 43 0.35 -4.59 -2.19
CA ILE A 43 0.23 -3.51 -1.21
C ILE A 43 1.42 -2.58 -1.40
N GLU A 44 1.16 -1.32 -1.70
CA GLU A 44 2.22 -0.31 -1.76
C GLU A 44 2.46 0.26 -0.37
N VAL A 45 3.72 0.37 0.03
CA VAL A 45 4.10 0.89 1.34
C VAL A 45 4.91 2.17 1.19
N PHE A 46 4.59 3.14 2.04
CA PHE A 46 5.21 4.46 2.03
C PHE A 46 5.65 4.82 3.45
N ASN A 47 6.65 5.71 3.57
CA ASN A 47 7.02 6.21 4.88
C ASN A 47 6.05 7.32 5.32
N LYS A 48 6.25 7.87 6.51
CA LYS A 48 5.35 8.91 7.07
C LYS A 48 5.26 10.15 6.20
N GLN A 49 6.31 10.45 5.45
CA GLN A 49 6.35 11.60 4.55
C GLN A 49 5.75 11.28 3.19
N GLY A 50 5.33 10.04 2.97
CA GLY A 50 4.68 9.63 1.73
C GLY A 50 5.62 9.10 0.66
N TRP A 51 6.90 8.94 0.96
CA TRP A 51 7.84 8.38 -0.01
C TRP A 51 7.68 6.87 -0.13
N HIS A 52 7.70 6.38 -1.37
CA HIS A 52 7.51 4.96 -1.67
C HIS A 52 8.65 4.12 -1.09
N LEU A 53 8.30 3.08 -0.36
CA LEU A 53 9.27 2.17 0.24
C LEU A 53 9.32 0.83 -0.47
N GLY A 54 8.31 0.48 -1.24
CA GLY A 54 8.28 -0.78 -1.96
C GLY A 54 6.86 -1.29 -2.09
N ALA A 55 6.75 -2.56 -2.49
CA ALA A 55 5.46 -3.25 -2.56
C ALA A 55 5.54 -4.56 -1.79
N LEU A 56 4.45 -4.91 -1.15
CA LEU A 56 4.36 -6.10 -0.30
C LEU A 56 3.38 -7.10 -0.88
N ASP A 57 3.62 -8.38 -0.57
CA ASP A 57 2.70 -9.44 -0.89
C ASP A 57 1.39 -9.23 -0.13
N ALA A 58 0.26 -9.40 -0.82
CA ALA A 58 -1.06 -9.12 -0.25
C ALA A 58 -1.42 -10.00 0.94
N LYS A 59 -0.87 -11.21 1.02
CA LYS A 59 -1.18 -12.16 2.07
C LYS A 59 -0.14 -12.22 3.16
N THR A 60 1.14 -12.20 2.80
CA THR A 60 2.23 -12.40 3.75
C THR A 60 2.85 -11.10 4.25
N GLY A 61 2.72 -10.01 3.48
CA GLY A 61 3.36 -8.76 3.81
C GLY A 61 4.84 -8.72 3.51
N GLU A 62 5.35 -9.73 2.81
CA GLU A 62 6.77 -9.74 2.42
C GLU A 62 7.03 -8.72 1.34
N LEU A 63 8.21 -8.09 1.38
CA LEU A 63 8.63 -7.13 0.36
C LEU A 63 8.89 -7.86 -0.94
N ILE A 64 8.16 -7.51 -1.99
CA ILE A 64 8.30 -8.12 -3.30
C ILE A 64 8.82 -7.17 -4.37
N LYS A 65 8.78 -5.87 -4.11
CA LYS A 65 9.35 -4.86 -5.00
C LYS A 65 10.04 -3.79 -4.19
N GLN A 66 11.14 -3.27 -4.72
CA GLN A 66 11.92 -2.25 -4.04
C GLN A 66 11.30 -0.86 -4.19
N ALA A 67 11.76 0.07 -3.36
CA ALA A 67 11.30 1.45 -3.38
C ALA A 67 11.53 2.11 -4.73
N ARG A 68 10.57 2.94 -5.11
CA ARG A 68 10.69 3.81 -6.29
C ARG A 68 10.92 5.23 -5.79
N LYS A 69 12.12 5.72 -6.01
CA LYS A 69 12.53 7.03 -5.48
C LYS A 69 11.78 8.21 -6.08
N ASP A 70 11.16 8.00 -7.24
CA ASP A 70 10.40 9.02 -7.94
C ASP A 70 8.93 9.05 -7.54
N ARG A 71 8.50 8.19 -6.61
CA ARG A 71 7.10 8.11 -6.19
C ARG A 71 6.89 8.65 -4.79
N ARG A 72 5.86 9.48 -4.64
CA ARG A 72 5.45 10.02 -3.36
C ARG A 72 3.94 10.19 -3.33
N LEU A 73 3.34 9.87 -2.19
CA LEU A 73 1.93 10.18 -1.96
C LEU A 73 1.78 11.68 -1.80
N SER A 74 0.88 12.27 -2.58
CA SER A 74 0.56 13.70 -2.47
C SER A 74 -0.74 13.85 -1.73
N ASP A 75 -0.70 14.57 -0.64
CA ASP A 75 -1.86 14.84 0.16
C ASP A 75 -2.50 16.18 -0.22
#